data_0220dd7a5b02674560a29c4e4725e5d5
#
_entry.id   0220dd7a5b02674560a29c4e4725e5d5
#
_cell.length_a   1.000
_cell.length_b   1.000
_cell.length_c   1.000
_cell.angle_alpha   90.00
_cell.angle_beta   90.00
_cell.angle_gamma   90.00
#
_symmetry.space_group_name_H-M   'P 1'
#
loop_
_entity.id
_entity.type
_entity.pdbx_description
1 polymer ?
#
loop_
_entity_poly.entity_id
_entity_poly.type
_entity_poly.pdbx_seq_one_letter_code
_entity_poly.pdbx_strand_id
1 'polypeptide(L)'
;MEVIPAREFNGLFVWLDVVFLIFFVIILIYTKRYIAGIVGILGGILYFIVDYGIFFLALGTRVVEGADTFLLLLWMSMSYGFTNFVWIWLWLDRDKRTFEWSLFILAGWICVALLSQNFGASFGDIVTTRGTIRYHGVMALILFVGYAILIIKNIKGKEKINIPWILAIGILVQFAWEAVLLVTGIRSMETMPIIINSLIETNLGLPYLFLIHRAIMKKRNEDLTLRPAE
;
A
#
# COMPACT_ATOMS: atom_id res chain seq x y z
N MET A 1 -15.76 18.51 -17.04
CA MET A 1 -14.43 18.71 -16.45
C MET A 1 -14.21 17.52 -15.53
N GLU A 2 -13.15 16.75 -15.74
CA GLU A 2 -12.85 15.57 -14.91
C GLU A 2 -12.37 16.07 -13.54
N VAL A 3 -13.06 15.74 -12.46
CA VAL A 3 -12.62 16.08 -11.10
C VAL A 3 -11.47 15.14 -10.75
N ILE A 4 -10.25 15.67 -10.70
CA ILE A 4 -9.06 14.93 -10.31
C ILE A 4 -8.92 15.09 -8.80
N PRO A 5 -9.05 14.01 -8.00
CA PRO A 5 -8.95 14.11 -6.55
C PRO A 5 -7.54 14.59 -6.15
N ALA A 6 -7.49 15.72 -5.47
CA ALA A 6 -6.27 16.27 -4.91
C ALA A 6 -6.00 15.71 -3.51
N ARG A 7 -4.73 15.69 -3.13
CA ARG A 7 -4.28 15.55 -1.75
C ARG A 7 -3.53 16.80 -1.37
N GLU A 8 -3.92 17.37 -0.24
CA GLU A 8 -3.37 18.62 0.28
C GLU A 8 -2.81 18.39 1.66
N PHE A 9 -1.54 18.68 1.85
CA PHE A 9 -0.81 18.55 3.10
C PHE A 9 0.37 19.51 3.11
N ASN A 10 1.09 19.62 4.22
CA ASN A 10 2.27 20.48 4.31
C ASN A 10 3.57 19.70 4.46
N GLY A 11 4.70 20.39 4.38
CA GLY A 11 6.01 19.76 4.49
C GLY A 11 6.25 19.02 5.82
N LEU A 12 5.60 19.42 6.92
CA LEU A 12 5.71 18.72 8.20
C LEU A 12 5.11 17.32 8.13
N PHE A 13 4.03 17.13 7.36
CA PHE A 13 3.44 15.80 7.11
C PHE A 13 4.48 14.82 6.55
N VAL A 14 5.27 15.28 5.55
CA VAL A 14 6.33 14.46 4.94
C VAL A 14 7.38 14.05 5.98
N TRP A 15 7.84 15.00 6.79
CA TRP A 15 8.86 14.73 7.80
C TRP A 15 8.37 13.78 8.90
N LEU A 16 7.16 13.99 9.40
CA LEU A 16 6.58 13.12 10.42
C LEU A 16 6.34 11.70 9.90
N ASP A 17 5.92 11.58 8.65
CA ASP A 17 5.74 10.26 8.03
C ASP A 17 7.08 9.54 7.80
N VAL A 18 8.14 10.25 7.42
CA VAL A 18 9.50 9.67 7.36
C VAL A 18 9.94 9.15 8.73
N VAL A 19 9.69 9.89 9.80
CA VAL A 19 9.97 9.45 11.17
C VAL A 19 9.14 8.20 11.50
N PHE A 20 7.86 8.20 11.18
CA PHE A 20 6.99 7.03 11.36
C PHE A 20 7.51 5.81 10.60
N LEU A 21 7.93 5.95 9.34
CA LEU A 21 8.48 4.85 8.55
C LEU A 21 9.78 4.29 9.16
N ILE A 22 10.67 5.16 9.65
CA ILE A 22 11.89 4.72 10.35
C ILE A 22 11.52 3.89 11.58
N PHE A 23 10.58 4.37 12.40
CA PHE A 23 10.08 3.63 13.55
C PHE A 23 9.47 2.28 13.14
N PHE A 24 8.69 2.27 12.08
CA PHE A 24 8.08 1.04 11.58
C PHE A 24 9.14 0.01 11.15
N VAL A 25 10.16 0.44 10.40
CA VAL A 25 11.28 -0.42 10.01
C VAL A 25 12.02 -0.97 11.24
N ILE A 26 12.33 -0.13 12.22
CA ILE A 26 13.00 -0.55 13.46
C ILE A 26 12.17 -1.63 14.17
N ILE A 27 10.85 -1.45 14.31
CA ILE A 27 9.97 -2.42 14.96
C ILE A 27 9.92 -3.74 14.15
N LEU A 28 9.88 -3.69 12.81
CA LEU A 28 9.91 -4.88 11.97
C LEU A 28 11.22 -5.67 12.17
N ILE A 29 12.36 -4.98 12.24
CA ILE A 29 13.68 -5.58 12.50
C ILE A 29 13.70 -6.19 13.90
N TYR A 30 13.32 -5.43 14.91
CA TYR A 30 13.29 -5.87 16.32
C TYR A 30 12.39 -7.10 16.51
N THR A 31 11.26 -7.13 15.82
CA THR A 31 10.31 -8.25 15.89
C THR A 31 10.60 -9.37 14.88
N LYS A 32 11.76 -9.29 14.19
CA LYS A 32 12.26 -10.30 13.23
C LYS A 32 11.33 -10.56 12.02
N ARG A 33 10.60 -9.54 11.56
CA ARG A 33 9.71 -9.64 10.38
C ARG A 33 10.42 -9.16 9.11
N TYR A 34 11.63 -9.69 8.89
CA TYR A 34 12.51 -9.26 7.80
C TYR A 34 11.88 -9.43 6.41
N ILE A 35 11.17 -10.54 6.17
CA ILE A 35 10.54 -10.80 4.86
C ILE A 35 9.45 -9.75 4.58
N ALA A 36 8.63 -9.41 5.57
CA ALA A 36 7.64 -8.36 5.44
C ALA A 36 8.30 -7.02 5.08
N GLY A 37 9.41 -6.67 5.77
CA GLY A 37 10.19 -5.48 5.46
C GLY A 37 10.75 -5.46 4.04
N ILE A 38 11.33 -6.57 3.56
CA ILE A 38 11.84 -6.70 2.18
C ILE A 38 10.69 -6.53 1.18
N VAL A 39 9.56 -7.20 1.40
CA VAL A 39 8.38 -7.08 0.54
C VAL A 39 7.85 -5.66 0.54
N GLY A 40 7.88 -4.96 1.68
CA GLY A 40 7.54 -3.54 1.76
C GLY A 40 8.44 -2.66 0.88
N ILE A 41 9.77 -2.86 0.95
CA ILE A 41 10.73 -2.11 0.09
C ILE A 41 10.42 -2.36 -1.38
N LEU A 42 10.24 -3.62 -1.78
CA LEU A 42 9.89 -3.96 -3.16
C LEU A 42 8.54 -3.35 -3.58
N GLY A 43 7.57 -3.30 -2.67
CA GLY A 43 6.30 -2.62 -2.87
C GLY A 43 6.48 -1.12 -3.10
N GLY A 44 7.30 -0.46 -2.30
CA GLY A 44 7.64 0.96 -2.47
C GLY A 44 8.29 1.24 -3.82
N ILE A 45 9.27 0.42 -4.23
CA ILE A 45 9.91 0.53 -5.55
C ILE A 45 8.90 0.33 -6.67
N LEU A 46 8.02 -0.66 -6.57
CA LEU A 46 6.97 -0.90 -7.56
C LEU A 46 6.04 0.31 -7.69
N TYR A 47 5.59 0.87 -6.58
CA TYR A 47 4.77 2.07 -6.58
C TYR A 47 5.49 3.27 -7.20
N PHE A 48 6.79 3.43 -6.94
CA PHE A 48 7.58 4.50 -7.55
C PHE A 48 7.70 4.35 -9.07
N ILE A 49 7.93 3.14 -9.57
CA ILE A 49 7.93 2.88 -11.00
C ILE A 49 6.57 3.25 -11.63
N VAL A 50 5.47 2.94 -10.96
CA VAL A 50 4.12 3.26 -11.45
C VAL A 50 3.83 4.75 -11.34
N ASP A 51 4.01 5.37 -10.17
CA ASP A 51 3.63 6.77 -9.95
C ASP A 51 4.55 7.74 -10.69
N TYR A 52 5.88 7.56 -10.57
CA TYR A 52 6.85 8.43 -11.24
C TYR A 52 7.08 8.01 -12.69
N GLY A 53 7.34 6.73 -12.94
CA GLY A 53 7.68 6.24 -14.29
C GLY A 53 6.48 6.28 -15.25
N ILE A 54 5.34 5.73 -14.83
CA ILE A 54 4.17 5.64 -15.72
C ILE A 54 3.33 6.92 -15.64
N PHE A 55 2.80 7.30 -14.48
CA PHE A 55 1.84 8.40 -14.38
C PHE A 55 2.47 9.77 -14.57
N PHE A 56 3.71 10.00 -14.11
CA PHE A 56 4.38 11.28 -14.30
C PHE A 56 5.12 11.34 -15.63
N LEU A 57 6.13 10.47 -15.87
CA LEU A 57 7.00 10.57 -17.06
C LEU A 57 6.29 10.15 -18.36
N ALA A 58 5.58 9.02 -18.37
CA ALA A 58 5.03 8.49 -19.61
C ALA A 58 3.67 9.09 -19.97
N LEU A 59 2.81 9.35 -18.98
CA LEU A 59 1.42 9.76 -19.21
C LEU A 59 1.16 11.25 -18.90
N GLY A 60 2.02 11.91 -18.13
CA GLY A 60 1.86 13.32 -17.74
C GLY A 60 0.58 13.60 -16.93
N THR A 61 0.04 12.58 -16.24
CA THR A 61 -1.22 12.69 -15.49
C THR A 61 -1.02 12.91 -14.00
N ARG A 62 0.23 12.95 -13.54
CA ARG A 62 0.62 13.23 -12.16
C ARG A 62 1.15 14.66 -12.07
N VAL A 63 0.58 15.47 -11.17
CA VAL A 63 1.00 16.86 -10.94
C VAL A 63 1.36 17.01 -9.46
N VAL A 64 2.44 17.75 -9.20
CA VAL A 64 2.93 18.10 -7.87
C VAL A 64 3.18 19.61 -7.83
N GLU A 65 2.64 20.28 -6.84
CA GLU A 65 2.85 21.69 -6.54
C GLU A 65 3.39 21.85 -5.11
N GLY A 66 4.27 22.81 -4.91
CA GLY A 66 4.85 23.13 -3.59
C GLY A 66 6.03 22.24 -3.15
N ALA A 67 6.44 21.26 -3.95
CA ALA A 67 7.60 20.39 -3.65
C ALA A 67 8.30 19.92 -4.92
N ASP A 68 9.54 19.39 -4.76
CA ASP A 68 10.22 18.67 -5.84
C ASP A 68 9.47 17.38 -6.19
N THR A 69 9.11 17.24 -7.46
CA THR A 69 8.26 16.15 -7.93
C THR A 69 8.91 14.78 -7.73
N PHE A 70 10.21 14.64 -8.02
CA PHE A 70 10.89 13.35 -7.88
C PHE A 70 10.96 12.93 -6.41
N LEU A 71 11.39 13.82 -5.53
CA LEU A 71 11.53 13.54 -4.09
C LEU A 71 10.18 13.26 -3.44
N LEU A 72 9.15 14.04 -3.81
CA LEU A 72 7.81 13.83 -3.27
C LEU A 72 7.22 12.48 -3.72
N LEU A 73 7.31 12.15 -4.99
CA LEU A 73 6.78 10.88 -5.50
C LEU A 73 7.58 9.68 -4.99
N LEU A 74 8.89 9.83 -4.80
CA LEU A 74 9.72 8.80 -4.15
C LEU A 74 9.26 8.56 -2.72
N TRP A 75 9.12 9.64 -1.91
CA TRP A 75 8.63 9.54 -0.55
C TRP A 75 7.22 8.94 -0.51
N MET A 76 6.28 9.44 -1.30
CA MET A 76 4.91 8.92 -1.33
C MET A 76 4.88 7.43 -1.67
N SER A 77 5.63 7.01 -2.67
CA SER A 77 5.68 5.62 -3.10
C SER A 77 6.30 4.72 -2.04
N MET A 78 7.34 5.19 -1.37
CA MET A 78 7.94 4.47 -0.25
C MET A 78 6.98 4.41 0.94
N SER A 79 6.31 5.50 1.30
CA SER A 79 5.35 5.51 2.40
C SER A 79 4.18 4.55 2.15
N TYR A 80 3.47 4.72 1.05
CA TYR A 80 2.34 3.86 0.70
C TYR A 80 2.73 2.43 0.37
N GLY A 81 3.68 2.28 -0.57
CA GLY A 81 4.04 0.98 -1.07
C GLY A 81 4.63 0.12 0.04
N PHE A 82 5.59 0.67 0.80
CA PHE A 82 6.17 -0.04 1.93
C PHE A 82 5.10 -0.45 2.94
N THR A 83 4.32 0.51 3.44
CA THR A 83 3.38 0.26 4.52
C THR A 83 2.27 -0.70 4.11
N ASN A 84 1.68 -0.52 2.92
CA ASN A 84 0.62 -1.39 2.43
C ASN A 84 1.12 -2.81 2.17
N PHE A 85 2.29 -2.97 1.55
CA PHE A 85 2.83 -4.30 1.26
C PHE A 85 3.28 -5.04 2.51
N VAL A 86 3.87 -4.35 3.50
CA VAL A 86 4.14 -4.93 4.83
C VAL A 86 2.84 -5.39 5.48
N TRP A 87 1.84 -4.52 5.53
CA TRP A 87 0.57 -4.81 6.19
C TRP A 87 -0.16 -5.99 5.54
N ILE A 88 -0.26 -6.00 4.21
CA ILE A 88 -0.82 -7.13 3.46
C ILE A 88 -0.03 -8.41 3.72
N TRP A 89 1.30 -8.34 3.71
CA TRP A 89 2.14 -9.51 3.97
C TRP A 89 1.88 -10.10 5.35
N LEU A 90 1.80 -9.27 6.39
CA LEU A 90 1.49 -9.71 7.75
C LEU A 90 0.12 -10.39 7.85
N TRP A 91 -0.88 -9.90 7.10
CA TRP A 91 -2.19 -10.54 6.99
C TRP A 91 -2.11 -11.89 6.26
N LEU A 92 -1.38 -12.00 5.17
CA LEU A 92 -1.19 -13.24 4.42
C LEU A 92 -0.41 -14.28 5.25
N ASP A 93 0.57 -13.85 6.01
CA ASP A 93 1.34 -14.70 6.95
C ASP A 93 0.53 -15.15 8.17
N ARG A 94 -0.64 -14.54 8.40
CA ARG A 94 -1.43 -14.71 9.62
C ARG A 94 -0.59 -14.44 10.87
N ASP A 95 0.17 -13.35 10.83
CA ASP A 95 1.01 -12.95 11.96
C ASP A 95 0.19 -12.87 13.25
N LYS A 96 0.73 -13.38 14.35
CA LYS A 96 0.02 -13.44 15.64
C LYS A 96 -0.37 -12.05 16.19
N ARG A 97 0.29 -10.99 15.71
CA ARG A 97 0.08 -9.60 16.11
C ARG A 97 -0.51 -8.75 14.98
N THR A 98 -1.24 -9.35 14.05
CA THR A 98 -1.80 -8.63 12.90
C THR A 98 -2.71 -7.49 13.31
N PHE A 99 -3.46 -7.66 14.40
CA PHE A 99 -4.33 -6.62 14.94
C PHE A 99 -3.52 -5.44 15.50
N GLU A 100 -2.48 -5.71 16.30
CA GLU A 100 -1.60 -4.68 16.85
C GLU A 100 -0.85 -3.93 15.73
N TRP A 101 -0.41 -4.64 14.68
CA TRP A 101 0.17 -4.02 13.50
C TRP A 101 -0.82 -3.09 12.81
N SER A 102 -2.06 -3.52 12.65
CA SER A 102 -3.11 -2.71 12.05
C SER A 102 -3.38 -1.45 12.86
N LEU A 103 -3.50 -1.56 14.18
CA LEU A 103 -3.67 -0.41 15.07
C LEU A 103 -2.46 0.53 15.03
N PHE A 104 -1.24 -0.01 15.02
CA PHE A 104 -0.01 0.78 14.94
C PHE A 104 0.05 1.61 13.66
N ILE A 105 -0.27 0.99 12.51
CA ILE A 105 -0.26 1.67 11.20
C ILE A 105 -1.33 2.76 11.17
N LEU A 106 -2.56 2.46 11.56
CA LEU A 106 -3.67 3.41 11.54
C LEU A 106 -3.42 4.58 12.51
N ALA A 107 -3.00 4.28 13.74
CA ALA A 107 -2.68 5.31 14.72
C ALA A 107 -1.52 6.18 14.26
N GLY A 108 -0.48 5.59 13.66
CA GLY A 108 0.65 6.31 13.09
C GLY A 108 0.21 7.31 12.01
N TRP A 109 -0.57 6.87 11.04
CA TRP A 109 -1.08 7.75 9.99
C TRP A 109 -1.97 8.87 10.50
N ILE A 110 -2.89 8.56 11.44
CA ILE A 110 -3.74 9.58 12.08
C ILE A 110 -2.89 10.58 12.86
N CYS A 111 -1.93 10.11 13.65
CA CYS A 111 -1.03 10.99 14.40
C CYS A 111 -0.21 11.90 13.48
N VAL A 112 0.39 11.36 12.41
CA VAL A 112 1.13 12.14 11.43
C VAL A 112 0.25 13.23 10.83
N ALA A 113 -0.97 12.89 10.40
CA ALA A 113 -1.89 13.84 9.82
C ALA A 113 -2.31 14.94 10.80
N LEU A 114 -2.76 14.57 12.00
CA LEU A 114 -3.23 15.54 13.00
C LEU A 114 -2.10 16.44 13.52
N LEU A 115 -0.91 15.88 13.75
CA LEU A 115 0.26 16.69 14.16
C LEU A 115 0.67 17.67 13.08
N SER A 116 0.71 17.25 11.82
CA SER A 116 1.06 18.14 10.72
C SER A 116 0.06 19.28 10.56
N GLN A 117 -1.22 19.02 10.71
CA GLN A 117 -2.27 20.04 10.64
C GLN A 117 -2.21 21.05 11.77
N ASN A 118 -1.90 20.60 12.98
CA ASN A 118 -1.86 21.48 14.16
C ASN A 118 -0.56 22.28 14.28
N PHE A 119 0.55 21.75 13.80
CA PHE A 119 1.89 22.33 13.99
C PHE A 119 2.61 22.69 12.68
N GLY A 120 2.00 22.41 11.53
CA GLY A 120 2.63 22.57 10.22
C GLY A 120 2.45 23.92 9.55
N ALA A 121 1.85 24.94 10.20
CA ALA A 121 1.55 26.25 9.59
C ALA A 121 2.77 27.01 9.03
N SER A 122 3.97 26.73 9.53
CA SER A 122 5.21 27.32 9.02
C SER A 122 5.87 26.53 7.87
N PHE A 123 5.33 25.35 7.56
CA PHE A 123 5.80 24.51 6.45
C PHE A 123 4.96 24.79 5.21
N GLY A 124 5.59 24.85 4.05
CA GLY A 124 4.89 25.10 2.80
C GLY A 124 3.84 24.04 2.48
N ASP A 125 2.75 24.49 1.87
CA ASP A 125 1.67 23.62 1.41
C ASP A 125 2.10 22.84 0.15
N ILE A 126 1.69 21.59 0.10
CA ILE A 126 1.98 20.67 -1.00
C ILE A 126 0.65 20.12 -1.50
N VAL A 127 0.43 20.26 -2.82
CA VAL A 127 -0.75 19.72 -3.50
C VAL A 127 -0.30 18.70 -4.53
N THR A 128 -0.96 17.55 -4.54
CA THR A 128 -0.68 16.53 -5.54
C THR A 128 -1.96 15.93 -6.10
N THR A 129 -2.02 15.79 -7.42
CA THR A 129 -3.16 15.22 -8.15
C THR A 129 -2.70 14.06 -9.03
N ARG A 130 -3.60 13.13 -9.32
CA ARG A 130 -3.33 12.00 -10.22
C ARG A 130 -4.57 11.66 -11.04
N GLY A 131 -4.50 11.86 -12.34
CA GLY A 131 -5.53 11.47 -13.28
C GLY A 131 -5.46 9.99 -13.64
N THR A 132 -6.23 9.15 -12.96
CA THR A 132 -6.23 7.70 -13.20
C THR A 132 -7.51 7.17 -13.83
N ILE A 133 -8.56 7.96 -13.96
CA ILE A 133 -9.89 7.52 -14.40
C ILE A 133 -9.85 6.75 -15.72
N ARG A 134 -9.05 7.21 -16.69
CA ARG A 134 -8.90 6.54 -18.00
C ARG A 134 -8.21 5.17 -17.92
N TYR A 135 -7.53 4.88 -16.82
CA TYR A 135 -6.73 3.64 -16.66
C TYR A 135 -7.40 2.63 -15.75
N HIS A 136 -8.52 2.95 -15.09
CA HIS A 136 -9.25 2.04 -14.23
C HIS A 136 -9.70 0.77 -14.97
N GLY A 137 -10.01 0.86 -16.26
CA GLY A 137 -10.34 -0.31 -17.08
C GLY A 137 -9.17 -1.31 -17.21
N VAL A 138 -7.96 -0.81 -17.42
CA VAL A 138 -6.75 -1.64 -17.48
C VAL A 138 -6.44 -2.24 -16.10
N MET A 139 -6.58 -1.44 -15.04
CA MET A 139 -6.39 -1.92 -13.67
C MET A 139 -7.40 -3.02 -13.32
N ALA A 140 -8.68 -2.84 -13.68
CA ALA A 140 -9.71 -3.85 -13.48
C ALA A 140 -9.41 -5.14 -14.27
N LEU A 141 -8.90 -5.03 -15.50
CA LEU A 141 -8.50 -6.20 -16.27
C LEU A 141 -7.39 -7.00 -15.56
N ILE A 142 -6.34 -6.32 -15.07
CA ILE A 142 -5.26 -6.94 -14.32
C ILE A 142 -5.81 -7.65 -13.07
N LEU A 143 -6.70 -6.99 -12.33
CA LEU A 143 -7.38 -7.54 -11.16
C LEU A 143 -8.16 -8.82 -11.53
N PHE A 144 -9.00 -8.78 -12.56
CA PHE A 144 -9.79 -9.93 -12.99
C PHE A 144 -8.92 -11.11 -13.43
N VAL A 145 -7.84 -10.85 -14.19
CA VAL A 145 -6.88 -11.90 -14.58
C VAL A 145 -6.24 -12.54 -13.35
N GLY A 146 -5.82 -11.75 -12.37
CA GLY A 146 -5.25 -12.25 -11.13
C GLY A 146 -6.22 -13.17 -10.36
N TYR A 147 -7.46 -12.71 -10.15
CA TYR A 147 -8.46 -13.53 -9.46
C TYR A 147 -8.90 -14.75 -10.30
N ALA A 148 -9.00 -14.64 -11.62
CA ALA A 148 -9.27 -15.81 -12.48
C ALA A 148 -8.19 -16.89 -12.32
N ILE A 149 -6.90 -16.50 -12.26
CA ILE A 149 -5.80 -17.43 -11.97
C ILE A 149 -6.00 -18.11 -10.61
N LEU A 150 -6.38 -17.38 -9.56
CA LEU A 150 -6.63 -17.95 -8.23
C LEU A 150 -7.81 -18.92 -8.25
N ILE A 151 -8.91 -18.58 -8.94
CA ILE A 151 -10.10 -19.43 -9.08
C ILE A 151 -9.72 -20.72 -9.80
N ILE A 152 -9.02 -20.64 -10.93
CA ILE A 152 -8.59 -21.83 -11.70
C ILE A 152 -7.68 -22.70 -10.83
N LYS A 153 -6.72 -22.10 -10.11
CA LYS A 153 -5.85 -22.86 -9.20
C LYS A 153 -6.62 -23.47 -8.04
N ASN A 154 -7.64 -22.80 -7.52
CA ASN A 154 -8.49 -23.32 -6.44
C ASN A 154 -9.34 -24.52 -6.90
N ILE A 155 -9.84 -24.48 -8.14
CA ILE A 155 -10.63 -25.58 -8.72
C ILE A 155 -9.74 -26.80 -9.03
N LYS A 156 -8.56 -26.57 -9.63
CA LYS A 156 -7.64 -27.62 -10.08
C LYS A 156 -6.67 -28.08 -8.99
N GLY A 157 -6.48 -27.30 -7.93
CA GLY A 157 -5.48 -27.53 -6.90
C GLY A 157 -5.94 -28.52 -5.83
N LYS A 158 -4.97 -29.19 -5.17
CA LYS A 158 -5.20 -30.03 -4.00
C LYS A 158 -5.52 -29.23 -2.74
N GLU A 159 -5.06 -27.98 -2.66
CA GLU A 159 -5.27 -27.10 -1.52
C GLU A 159 -6.27 -26.01 -1.88
N LYS A 160 -7.28 -25.83 -1.05
CA LYS A 160 -8.28 -24.77 -1.23
C LYS A 160 -7.71 -23.40 -0.89
N ILE A 161 -7.93 -22.43 -1.78
CA ILE A 161 -7.57 -21.02 -1.61
C ILE A 161 -8.78 -20.27 -1.08
N ASN A 162 -8.64 -19.58 0.04
CA ASN A 162 -9.70 -18.71 0.56
C ASN A 162 -9.69 -17.37 -0.19
N ILE A 163 -10.29 -17.34 -1.37
CA ILE A 163 -10.36 -16.16 -2.25
C ILE A 163 -11.08 -14.98 -1.58
N PRO A 164 -12.24 -15.16 -0.89
CA PRO A 164 -12.89 -14.07 -0.17
C PRO A 164 -11.99 -13.42 0.87
N TRP A 165 -11.16 -14.20 1.58
CA TRP A 165 -10.19 -13.67 2.54
C TRP A 165 -9.13 -12.79 1.87
N ILE A 166 -8.58 -13.23 0.74
CA ILE A 166 -7.60 -12.46 -0.03
C ILE A 166 -8.22 -11.15 -0.49
N LEU A 167 -9.42 -11.19 -1.05
CA LEU A 167 -10.14 -9.99 -1.48
C LEU A 167 -10.40 -9.03 -0.31
N ALA A 168 -10.82 -9.56 0.83
CA ALA A 168 -11.10 -8.75 2.02
C ALA A 168 -9.85 -8.02 2.53
N ILE A 169 -8.67 -8.66 2.53
CA ILE A 169 -7.40 -8.01 2.93
C ILE A 169 -7.16 -6.78 2.07
N GLY A 170 -7.23 -6.90 0.75
CA GLY A 170 -6.94 -5.77 -0.15
C GLY A 170 -7.95 -4.63 0.00
N ILE A 171 -9.24 -4.95 0.08
CA ILE A 171 -10.29 -3.95 0.29
C ILE A 171 -10.06 -3.21 1.62
N LEU A 172 -9.87 -3.95 2.72
CA LEU A 172 -9.76 -3.36 4.05
C LEU A 172 -8.49 -2.50 4.21
N VAL A 173 -7.35 -2.94 3.68
CA VAL A 173 -6.10 -2.16 3.74
C VAL A 173 -6.26 -0.83 3.01
N GLN A 174 -6.79 -0.85 1.79
CA GLN A 174 -6.96 0.39 1.02
C GLN A 174 -8.07 1.27 1.58
N PHE A 175 -9.19 0.67 1.98
CA PHE A 175 -10.29 1.41 2.62
C PHE A 175 -9.81 2.13 3.88
N ALA A 176 -9.04 1.45 4.72
CA ALA A 176 -8.49 2.03 5.93
C ALA A 176 -7.59 3.25 5.65
N TRP A 177 -6.75 3.16 4.62
CA TRP A 177 -5.93 4.27 4.17
C TRP A 177 -6.77 5.46 3.66
N GLU A 178 -7.70 5.21 2.74
CA GLU A 178 -8.58 6.25 2.22
C GLU A 178 -9.42 6.89 3.34
N ALA A 179 -9.90 6.08 4.30
CA ALA A 179 -10.63 6.60 5.45
C ALA A 179 -9.79 7.56 6.30
N VAL A 180 -8.49 7.25 6.52
CA VAL A 180 -7.59 8.17 7.22
C VAL A 180 -7.45 9.49 6.47
N LEU A 181 -7.20 9.46 5.15
CA LEU A 181 -7.06 10.67 4.34
C LEU A 181 -8.30 11.57 4.37
N LEU A 182 -9.48 10.95 4.39
CA LEU A 182 -10.76 11.68 4.44
C LEU A 182 -11.05 12.25 5.82
N VAL A 183 -10.94 11.44 6.87
CA VAL A 183 -11.23 11.87 8.23
C VAL A 183 -10.27 12.97 8.68
N THR A 184 -9.04 12.96 8.19
CA THR A 184 -8.04 14.00 8.48
C THR A 184 -8.10 15.17 7.49
N GLY A 185 -8.99 15.18 6.50
CA GLY A 185 -9.13 16.29 5.56
C GLY A 185 -7.99 16.47 4.55
N ILE A 186 -7.06 15.52 4.47
CA ILE A 186 -5.98 15.53 3.46
C ILE A 186 -6.55 15.33 2.05
N ARG A 187 -7.67 14.63 1.96
CA ARG A 187 -8.44 14.45 0.72
C ARG A 187 -9.84 15.02 0.89
N SER A 188 -10.35 15.67 -0.17
CA SER A 188 -11.75 16.11 -0.21
C SER A 188 -12.73 14.94 -0.06
N MET A 189 -13.88 15.19 0.58
CA MET A 189 -14.92 14.18 0.83
C MET A 189 -15.62 13.80 -0.48
N GLU A 190 -15.06 12.83 -1.18
CA GLU A 190 -15.66 12.22 -2.37
C GLU A 190 -15.78 10.71 -2.18
N THR A 191 -16.99 10.17 -2.34
CA THR A 191 -17.26 8.74 -2.13
C THR A 191 -16.71 7.85 -3.25
N MET A 192 -16.72 8.33 -4.49
CA MET A 192 -16.28 7.53 -5.65
C MET A 192 -14.81 7.13 -5.59
N PRO A 193 -13.85 8.01 -5.26
CA PRO A 193 -12.45 7.60 -5.09
C PRO A 193 -12.26 6.54 -4.02
N ILE A 194 -13.00 6.61 -2.90
CA ILE A 194 -12.92 5.58 -1.86
C ILE A 194 -13.30 4.21 -2.40
N ILE A 195 -14.46 4.15 -3.08
CA ILE A 195 -15.00 2.88 -3.59
C ILE A 195 -14.06 2.31 -4.66
N ILE A 196 -13.68 3.12 -5.66
CA ILE A 196 -12.85 2.66 -6.78
C ILE A 196 -11.45 2.28 -6.30
N ASN A 197 -10.80 3.11 -5.49
CA ASN A 197 -9.46 2.83 -5.01
C ASN A 197 -9.44 1.59 -4.11
N SER A 198 -10.42 1.45 -3.22
CA SER A 198 -10.50 0.29 -2.32
C SER A 198 -10.81 -1.01 -3.06
N LEU A 199 -11.63 -0.97 -4.11
CA LEU A 199 -11.98 -2.16 -4.87
C LEU A 199 -10.96 -2.54 -5.94
N ILE A 200 -10.28 -1.56 -6.56
CA ILE A 200 -9.44 -1.81 -7.72
C ILE A 200 -7.96 -1.64 -7.39
N GLU A 201 -7.50 -0.46 -6.96
CA GLU A 201 -6.07 -0.12 -6.95
C GLU A 201 -5.21 -1.09 -6.12
N THR A 202 -5.49 -1.29 -4.87
CA THR A 202 -4.67 -2.20 -4.04
C THR A 202 -5.00 -3.67 -4.33
N ASN A 203 -6.25 -3.97 -4.65
CA ASN A 203 -6.66 -5.33 -4.95
C ASN A 203 -6.06 -5.88 -6.23
N LEU A 204 -5.72 -5.04 -7.22
CA LEU A 204 -5.17 -5.55 -8.48
C LEU A 204 -3.85 -6.31 -8.30
N GLY A 205 -3.03 -5.92 -7.33
CA GLY A 205 -1.75 -6.58 -7.02
C GLY A 205 -1.86 -7.78 -6.09
N LEU A 206 -2.96 -7.88 -5.34
CA LEU A 206 -3.08 -8.83 -4.24
C LEU A 206 -3.09 -10.31 -4.67
N PRO A 207 -3.78 -10.74 -5.74
CA PRO A 207 -3.70 -12.13 -6.21
C PRO A 207 -2.27 -12.56 -6.54
N TYR A 208 -1.50 -11.66 -7.15
CA TYR A 208 -0.11 -11.92 -7.53
C TYR A 208 0.79 -11.98 -6.30
N LEU A 209 0.62 -11.04 -5.36
CA LEU A 209 1.36 -11.05 -4.09
C LEU A 209 1.06 -12.32 -3.28
N PHE A 210 -0.18 -12.79 -3.27
CA PHE A 210 -0.54 -14.06 -2.64
C PHE A 210 0.18 -15.26 -3.28
N LEU A 211 0.32 -15.30 -4.60
CA LEU A 211 1.05 -16.36 -5.28
C LEU A 211 2.55 -16.34 -4.94
N ILE A 212 3.13 -15.13 -4.87
CA ILE A 212 4.52 -14.92 -4.45
C ILE A 212 4.69 -15.37 -3.00
N HIS A 213 3.79 -14.94 -2.10
CA HIS A 213 3.79 -15.36 -0.70
C HIS A 213 3.79 -16.89 -0.56
N ARG A 214 2.87 -17.58 -1.25
CA ARG A 214 2.82 -19.04 -1.22
C ARG A 214 4.11 -19.70 -1.73
N ALA A 215 4.71 -19.17 -2.80
CA ALA A 215 5.96 -19.70 -3.34
C ALA A 215 7.12 -19.56 -2.33
N ILE A 216 7.25 -18.39 -1.70
CA ILE A 216 8.26 -18.12 -0.67
C ILE A 216 8.06 -19.01 0.55
N MET A 217 6.81 -19.14 1.04
CA MET A 217 6.51 -19.94 2.23
C MET A 217 6.72 -21.43 1.98
N LYS A 218 6.38 -21.92 0.79
CA LYS A 218 6.65 -23.31 0.40
C LYS A 218 8.15 -23.60 0.44
N LYS A 219 8.97 -22.75 -0.22
CA LYS A 219 10.43 -22.92 -0.23
C LYS A 219 11.02 -22.86 1.19
N ARG A 220 10.58 -21.92 2.01
CA ARG A 220 11.02 -21.80 3.40
C ARG A 220 10.73 -23.07 4.22
N ASN A 221 9.57 -23.68 4.03
CA ASN A 221 9.21 -24.90 4.73
C ASN A 221 10.03 -26.10 4.22
N GLU A 222 10.30 -26.20 2.93
CA GLU A 222 11.18 -27.21 2.34
C GLU A 222 12.61 -27.08 2.91
N ASP A 223 13.17 -25.87 2.98
CA ASP A 223 14.49 -25.60 3.55
C ASP A 223 14.57 -25.97 5.05
N LEU A 224 13.50 -25.76 5.82
CA LEU A 224 13.43 -26.15 7.24
C LEU A 224 13.38 -27.67 7.44
N THR A 225 12.72 -28.40 6.53
CA THR A 225 12.64 -29.88 6.59
C THR A 225 13.94 -30.57 6.19
N LEU A 226 14.80 -29.87 5.41
CA LEU A 226 16.09 -30.39 4.96
C LEU A 226 17.24 -30.13 5.96
N ARG A 227 17.03 -29.30 7.00
CA ARG A 227 18.03 -29.10 8.05
C ARG A 227 18.02 -30.29 9.01
N PRO A 228 19.15 -30.95 9.25
CA PRO A 228 19.22 -31.98 10.29
C PRO A 228 18.83 -31.33 11.63
N ALA A 229 18.10 -32.07 12.46
CA ALA A 229 17.83 -31.67 13.84
C ALA A 229 19.16 -31.53 14.56
N GLU A 230 19.57 -30.31 14.96
CA GLU A 230 20.66 -30.04 15.85
C GLU A 230 20.28 -30.42 17.29
#